data_e061dd7293d49b1f4030e2a9e345f710
#
_entry.id   e061dd7293d49b1f4030e2a9e345f710
#
_cell.length_a   1.000
_cell.length_b   1.000
_cell.length_c   1.000
_cell.angle_alpha   90.00
_cell.angle_beta   90.00
_cell.angle_gamma   90.00
#
_symmetry.space_group_name_H-M   'P 1'
#
loop_
_entity.id
_entity.type
_entity.pdbx_description
1 polymer ?
#
loop_
_entity_poly.entity_id
_entity_poly.type
_entity_poly.pdbx_seq_one_letter_code
_entity_poly.pdbx_strand_id
1 'polypeptide(L)'
;MLKQIDDLFPKAESRPIAARKALKGCASVLDAPKWRQFNLDLWNQQKPGQNGVDGKYFNHVRMDFNKPSPTIPKSAVFGGFVGLSHCTVPRSLNLGELMRLGSYPDKFVFIGSYEARLNRIGNSVPPLFMRSIARQIRSVMFDREQPKVNGKLKQVDDYPALLDACWQEHLAPRAANAPTVISTFAGAGGSSLGYSMAGYRELLAVEWDDNAVETFQLNFPGVPVYHGDIAKLSVDECMELAGLTGPGELDVLDGSPPCQGFSTAGKRDFGDDRNQLFREYVRLLRGLRPKVFVMENVSGMVKGIMKLIFADIMRELKASDYIVSARLLNAMYFNVPQSRERMIFIGVRDDLGIAPSHPKAESRAVTVRDAFCNLAEFDKSNLFWKGEKGLEIIKNIRPGEDGSSGFKRLTGKENRWFNLRRLDYDLPSWIIIKGSGASSLIHPEEDRILSVVEYKRIASFPDKFSFIGSGQDCKARIGNSVPPLFMRSIARHVSTEILGNGRSQ
;
A
#
# COMPACT_ATOMS: atom_id res chain seq x y z
N MET A 1 15.61 11.03 -7.85
CA MET A 1 14.14 11.12 -7.76
C MET A 1 13.45 11.01 -9.12
N LEU A 2 13.74 11.85 -10.13
CA LEU A 2 13.16 11.73 -11.47
C LEU A 2 13.44 10.38 -12.14
N LYS A 3 14.68 9.85 -12.07
CA LYS A 3 15.03 8.52 -12.62
C LYS A 3 14.25 7.35 -12.01
N GLN A 4 13.88 7.40 -10.73
CA GLN A 4 13.08 6.35 -10.09
C GLN A 4 11.58 6.45 -10.43
N ILE A 5 11.10 7.65 -10.77
CA ILE A 5 9.74 7.85 -11.26
C ILE A 5 9.63 7.33 -12.71
N ASP A 6 10.65 7.55 -13.54
CA ASP A 6 10.68 7.06 -14.92
C ASP A 6 10.62 5.52 -15.02
N ASP A 7 11.12 4.80 -14.01
CA ASP A 7 11.03 3.33 -13.96
C ASP A 7 9.62 2.82 -13.57
N LEU A 8 8.74 3.69 -13.05
CA LEU A 8 7.35 3.35 -12.76
C LEU A 8 6.43 3.51 -13.97
N PHE A 9 6.87 4.23 -14.99
CA PHE A 9 6.10 4.40 -16.22
C PHE A 9 6.60 3.41 -17.30
N PRO A 10 5.68 2.85 -18.09
CA PRO A 10 6.07 1.98 -19.18
C PRO A 10 6.92 2.76 -20.18
N LYS A 11 8.11 2.25 -20.48
CA LYS A 11 8.90 2.76 -21.61
C LYS A 11 8.12 2.50 -22.89
N ALA A 12 8.24 3.40 -23.87
CA ALA A 12 7.57 3.23 -25.14
C ALA A 12 7.96 1.86 -25.74
N GLU A 13 6.99 0.94 -25.85
CA GLU A 13 7.20 -0.41 -26.37
C GLU A 13 7.55 -0.40 -27.87
N SER A 14 7.21 0.69 -28.57
CA SER A 14 7.47 0.83 -29.98
C SER A 14 7.56 2.31 -30.37
N ARG A 15 8.14 2.58 -31.54
CA ARG A 15 8.07 3.90 -32.17
C ARG A 15 6.61 4.27 -32.47
N PRO A 16 6.25 5.57 -32.45
CA PRO A 16 4.90 6.01 -32.81
C PRO A 16 4.43 5.38 -34.12
N ILE A 17 3.22 4.84 -34.13
CA ILE A 17 2.64 4.19 -35.31
C ILE A 17 1.98 5.26 -36.18
N ALA A 18 2.46 5.41 -37.41
CA ALA A 18 1.84 6.30 -38.39
C ALA A 18 0.41 5.84 -38.71
N ALA A 19 -0.50 6.78 -38.94
CA ALA A 19 -1.90 6.51 -39.27
C ALA A 19 -2.07 5.59 -40.46
N ARG A 20 -1.22 5.73 -41.51
CA ARG A 20 -1.19 4.83 -42.66
C ARG A 20 -1.08 3.36 -42.28
N LYS A 21 -0.25 3.02 -41.30
CA LYS A 21 -0.06 1.64 -40.84
C LYS A 21 -1.29 1.12 -40.12
N ALA A 22 -1.90 1.95 -39.25
CA ALA A 22 -3.09 1.61 -38.50
C ALA A 22 -4.31 1.38 -39.43
N LEU A 23 -4.42 2.16 -40.51
CA LEU A 23 -5.56 2.11 -41.43
C LEU A 23 -5.38 1.12 -42.59
N LYS A 24 -4.23 0.45 -42.71
CA LYS A 24 -4.01 -0.54 -43.79
C LYS A 24 -5.04 -1.66 -43.72
N GLY A 25 -5.76 -1.88 -44.84
CA GLY A 25 -6.80 -2.91 -44.93
C GLY A 25 -8.09 -2.61 -44.14
N CYS A 26 -8.29 -1.38 -43.68
CA CYS A 26 -9.57 -0.96 -43.14
C CYS A 26 -10.61 -0.90 -44.29
N ALA A 27 -11.73 -1.61 -44.13
CA ALA A 27 -12.81 -1.56 -45.11
C ALA A 27 -13.37 -0.13 -45.18
N SER A 28 -13.67 0.34 -46.40
CA SER A 28 -14.40 1.59 -46.57
C SER A 28 -15.85 1.35 -46.15
N VAL A 29 -16.20 1.78 -44.96
CA VAL A 29 -17.56 1.60 -44.42
C VAL A 29 -18.33 2.89 -44.63
N LEU A 30 -19.58 2.74 -45.04
CA LEU A 30 -20.55 3.78 -45.40
C LEU A 30 -21.02 4.65 -44.19
N ASP A 31 -20.51 4.47 -43.00
CA ASP A 31 -20.98 5.10 -41.77
C ASP A 31 -20.38 6.48 -41.44
N ALA A 32 -19.68 7.10 -42.39
CA ALA A 32 -19.20 8.48 -42.16
C ALA A 32 -20.30 9.50 -42.46
N PRO A 33 -20.48 10.52 -41.62
CA PRO A 33 -21.48 11.57 -41.89
C PRO A 33 -21.23 12.26 -43.23
N LYS A 34 -22.32 12.55 -43.97
CA LYS A 34 -22.24 13.34 -45.20
C LYS A 34 -21.82 14.78 -44.86
N TRP A 35 -20.82 15.27 -45.56
CA TRP A 35 -20.34 16.61 -45.39
C TRP A 35 -21.22 17.65 -46.11
N ARG A 36 -21.33 18.81 -45.48
CA ARG A 36 -21.87 20.02 -46.10
C ARG A 36 -20.78 20.70 -46.93
N GLN A 37 -21.16 21.57 -47.87
CA GLN A 37 -20.22 22.29 -48.72
C GLN A 37 -19.13 23.03 -47.90
N PHE A 38 -19.51 23.67 -46.80
CA PHE A 38 -18.58 24.32 -45.86
C PHE A 38 -17.44 23.41 -45.41
N ASN A 39 -17.72 22.14 -45.16
CA ASN A 39 -16.71 21.17 -44.70
C ASN A 39 -15.74 20.79 -45.83
N LEU A 40 -16.26 20.72 -47.05
CA LEU A 40 -15.46 20.49 -48.27
C LEU A 40 -14.50 21.66 -48.52
N ASP A 41 -14.99 22.88 -48.37
CA ASP A 41 -14.20 24.08 -48.57
C ASP A 41 -13.07 24.20 -47.52
N LEU A 42 -13.34 23.91 -46.24
CA LEU A 42 -12.32 23.84 -45.19
C LEU A 42 -11.26 22.78 -45.49
N TRP A 43 -11.70 21.58 -45.87
CA TRP A 43 -10.78 20.48 -46.13
C TRP A 43 -9.87 20.80 -47.32
N ASN A 44 -10.41 21.42 -48.39
CA ASN A 44 -9.65 21.85 -49.57
C ASN A 44 -8.58 22.89 -49.23
N GLN A 45 -8.83 23.74 -48.24
CA GLN A 45 -7.86 24.75 -47.78
C GLN A 45 -6.80 24.20 -46.86
N GLN A 46 -7.03 23.04 -46.23
CA GLN A 46 -6.09 22.44 -45.27
C GLN A 46 -5.05 21.55 -45.99
N LYS A 47 -3.81 21.62 -45.52
CA LYS A 47 -2.76 20.64 -45.85
C LYS A 47 -2.86 19.43 -44.90
N PRO A 48 -2.43 18.21 -45.28
CA PRO A 48 -2.31 17.10 -44.38
C PRO A 48 -1.49 17.45 -43.12
N GLY A 49 -2.02 17.13 -41.93
CA GLY A 49 -1.42 17.47 -40.65
C GLY A 49 -1.75 18.86 -40.13
N GLN A 50 -2.50 19.67 -40.88
CA GLN A 50 -2.88 21.01 -40.47
C GLN A 50 -4.13 20.98 -39.59
N ASN A 51 -4.09 21.81 -38.54
CA ASN A 51 -5.17 22.03 -37.58
C ASN A 51 -5.80 23.41 -37.85
N GLY A 52 -7.07 23.43 -38.22
CA GLY A 52 -7.78 24.67 -38.57
C GLY A 52 -7.33 25.31 -39.89
N VAL A 53 -7.89 26.48 -40.19
CA VAL A 53 -7.53 27.35 -41.34
C VAL A 53 -7.48 28.78 -40.79
N ASP A 54 -6.43 29.53 -41.09
CA ASP A 54 -6.23 30.94 -40.71
C ASP A 54 -6.52 31.26 -39.25
N GLY A 55 -6.06 30.38 -38.32
CA GLY A 55 -6.28 30.56 -36.87
C GLY A 55 -7.72 30.31 -36.41
N LYS A 56 -8.59 29.77 -37.27
CA LYS A 56 -9.98 29.41 -36.96
C LYS A 56 -10.17 27.89 -37.09
N TYR A 57 -11.25 27.38 -36.47
CA TYR A 57 -11.67 25.97 -36.60
C TYR A 57 -10.63 24.95 -36.08
N PHE A 58 -9.99 25.24 -34.96
CA PHE A 58 -8.95 24.40 -34.33
C PHE A 58 -9.35 22.95 -34.09
N ASN A 59 -10.65 22.67 -34.04
CA ASN A 59 -11.14 21.33 -33.81
C ASN A 59 -11.25 20.51 -35.09
N HIS A 60 -10.92 21.09 -36.26
CA HIS A 60 -10.91 20.39 -37.55
C HIS A 60 -9.48 20.09 -37.97
N VAL A 61 -9.10 18.81 -37.94
CA VAL A 61 -7.75 18.36 -38.30
C VAL A 61 -7.83 17.49 -39.53
N ARG A 62 -7.19 17.89 -40.65
CA ARG A 62 -6.91 17.01 -41.75
C ARG A 62 -5.72 16.12 -41.40
N MET A 63 -5.93 14.81 -41.29
CA MET A 63 -4.89 13.89 -40.87
C MET A 63 -3.67 13.88 -41.82
N ASP A 64 -2.51 13.59 -41.27
CA ASP A 64 -1.31 13.21 -42.03
C ASP A 64 -1.07 11.72 -41.84
N PHE A 65 -1.15 10.94 -42.91
CA PHE A 65 -0.95 9.49 -42.84
C PHE A 65 0.48 9.06 -42.44
N ASN A 66 1.43 9.95 -42.52
CA ASN A 66 2.81 9.69 -42.15
C ASN A 66 3.10 10.00 -40.68
N LYS A 67 2.13 10.56 -39.97
CA LYS A 67 2.21 10.90 -38.54
C LYS A 67 1.22 10.08 -37.71
N PRO A 68 1.41 9.98 -36.40
CA PRO A 68 0.37 9.47 -35.49
C PRO A 68 -0.90 10.31 -35.58
N SER A 69 -2.05 9.69 -35.35
CA SER A 69 -3.33 10.40 -35.29
C SER A 69 -3.30 11.40 -34.14
N PRO A 70 -3.87 12.58 -34.30
CA PRO A 70 -4.24 13.45 -33.21
C PRO A 70 -5.22 12.75 -32.26
N THR A 71 -5.45 13.34 -31.09
CA THR A 71 -6.44 12.85 -30.12
C THR A 71 -7.83 12.74 -30.73
N ILE A 72 -8.50 11.62 -30.57
CA ILE A 72 -9.90 11.44 -30.95
C ILE A 72 -10.77 12.09 -29.86
N PRO A 73 -11.50 13.19 -30.19
CA PRO A 73 -12.28 13.90 -29.19
C PRO A 73 -13.59 13.17 -28.86
N LYS A 74 -14.13 13.39 -27.67
CA LYS A 74 -15.42 12.86 -27.21
C LYS A 74 -16.60 13.32 -28.07
N SER A 75 -16.62 14.59 -28.43
CA SER A 75 -17.70 15.22 -29.18
C SER A 75 -17.09 15.99 -30.32
N ALA A 76 -17.26 15.44 -31.50
CA ALA A 76 -16.77 16.05 -32.74
C ALA A 76 -17.92 16.52 -33.64
N VAL A 77 -19.10 16.70 -33.10
CA VAL A 77 -20.28 17.06 -33.88
C VAL A 77 -20.77 18.44 -33.51
N PHE A 78 -20.08 19.47 -33.98
CA PHE A 78 -20.73 20.72 -34.28
C PHE A 78 -21.13 20.69 -35.75
N GLY A 79 -22.44 20.55 -36.05
CA GLY A 79 -22.98 20.61 -37.43
C GLY A 79 -22.58 19.46 -38.36
N GLY A 80 -22.36 18.24 -37.84
CA GLY A 80 -21.94 17.10 -38.65
C GLY A 80 -20.42 16.94 -38.79
N PHE A 81 -19.65 17.66 -38.02
CA PHE A 81 -18.18 17.62 -37.99
C PHE A 81 -17.65 16.57 -37.05
N VAL A 82 -16.97 15.58 -37.54
CA VAL A 82 -15.98 14.85 -36.76
C VAL A 82 -14.67 15.61 -36.87
N GLY A 83 -14.04 15.98 -35.75
CA GLY A 83 -12.83 16.80 -35.74
C GLY A 83 -11.63 16.26 -36.50
N LEU A 84 -11.68 14.97 -36.92
CA LEU A 84 -10.66 14.32 -37.73
C LEU A 84 -11.18 13.99 -39.11
N SER A 85 -10.52 14.52 -40.15
CA SER A 85 -10.82 14.23 -41.54
C SER A 85 -9.76 13.36 -42.21
N HIS A 86 -10.18 12.56 -43.18
CA HIS A 86 -9.30 11.68 -43.92
C HIS A 86 -8.26 12.49 -44.70
N CYS A 87 -7.06 11.96 -44.85
CA CYS A 87 -5.92 12.65 -45.47
C CYS A 87 -6.11 13.00 -46.94
N THR A 88 -6.67 12.06 -47.75
CA THR A 88 -6.76 12.16 -49.19
C THR A 88 -8.17 12.24 -49.74
N VAL A 89 -9.16 11.93 -48.92
CA VAL A 89 -10.57 11.94 -49.31
C VAL A 89 -11.32 12.94 -48.44
N PRO A 90 -12.13 13.86 -49.06
CA PRO A 90 -12.84 14.89 -48.29
C PRO A 90 -14.05 14.29 -47.54
N ARG A 91 -13.78 13.62 -46.43
CA ARG A 91 -14.74 13.00 -45.55
C ARG A 91 -14.20 12.91 -44.11
N SER A 92 -15.10 12.75 -43.18
CA SER A 92 -14.73 12.33 -41.81
C SER A 92 -14.20 10.91 -41.84
N LEU A 93 -13.49 10.54 -40.76
CA LEU A 93 -13.13 9.15 -40.54
C LEU A 93 -14.38 8.32 -40.22
N ASN A 94 -14.46 7.10 -40.73
CA ASN A 94 -15.49 6.16 -40.37
C ASN A 94 -15.19 5.51 -38.98
N LEU A 95 -16.17 4.81 -38.41
CA LEU A 95 -16.02 4.19 -37.08
C LEU A 95 -14.91 3.13 -37.04
N GLY A 96 -14.74 2.34 -38.11
CA GLY A 96 -13.67 1.35 -38.19
C GLY A 96 -12.28 2.00 -38.19
N GLU A 97 -12.12 3.12 -38.90
CA GLU A 97 -10.89 3.91 -38.89
C GLU A 97 -10.60 4.50 -37.49
N LEU A 98 -11.62 5.06 -36.87
CA LEU A 98 -11.52 5.60 -35.48
C LEU A 98 -11.20 4.52 -34.44
N MET A 99 -11.84 3.35 -34.57
CA MET A 99 -11.55 2.20 -33.73
C MET A 99 -10.09 1.74 -33.86
N ARG A 100 -9.57 1.60 -35.06
CA ARG A 100 -8.18 1.21 -35.30
C ARG A 100 -7.19 2.26 -34.78
N LEU A 101 -7.47 3.55 -34.98
CA LEU A 101 -6.67 4.64 -34.44
C LEU A 101 -6.71 4.65 -32.91
N GLY A 102 -7.85 4.32 -32.30
CA GLY A 102 -8.02 4.08 -30.87
C GLY A 102 -7.47 2.73 -30.41
N SER A 103 -6.82 1.96 -31.28
CA SER A 103 -6.26 0.63 -30.99
C SER A 103 -7.26 -0.47 -30.62
N TYR A 104 -8.51 -0.33 -31.01
CA TYR A 104 -9.51 -1.38 -30.85
C TYR A 104 -9.35 -2.48 -31.91
N PRO A 105 -9.54 -3.76 -31.54
CA PRO A 105 -9.62 -4.85 -32.53
C PRO A 105 -10.83 -4.66 -33.48
N ASP A 106 -10.70 -5.08 -34.74
CA ASP A 106 -11.78 -4.94 -35.74
C ASP A 106 -13.08 -5.66 -35.35
N LYS A 107 -12.96 -6.73 -34.55
CA LYS A 107 -14.10 -7.50 -34.03
C LYS A 107 -14.77 -6.88 -32.79
N PHE A 108 -14.23 -5.78 -32.24
CA PHE A 108 -14.82 -5.11 -31.09
C PHE A 108 -16.08 -4.37 -31.51
N VAL A 109 -17.18 -4.54 -30.79
CA VAL A 109 -18.48 -3.98 -31.16
C VAL A 109 -18.87 -2.86 -30.20
N PHE A 110 -19.08 -1.66 -30.74
CA PHE A 110 -19.74 -0.55 -30.03
C PHE A 110 -21.23 -0.52 -30.44
N ILE A 111 -22.10 -0.48 -29.43
CA ILE A 111 -23.56 -0.43 -29.62
C ILE A 111 -24.05 1.03 -29.61
N GLY A 112 -25.11 1.32 -30.39
CA GLY A 112 -25.78 2.61 -30.43
C GLY A 112 -25.61 3.36 -31.76
N SER A 113 -26.08 4.62 -31.81
CA SER A 113 -25.91 5.50 -32.93
C SER A 113 -24.44 5.79 -33.27
N TYR A 114 -24.16 6.30 -34.46
CA TYR A 114 -22.80 6.71 -34.83
C TYR A 114 -22.18 7.64 -33.79
N GLU A 115 -22.93 8.67 -33.38
CA GLU A 115 -22.48 9.63 -32.38
C GLU A 115 -22.20 8.96 -31.02
N ALA A 116 -23.08 8.09 -30.54
CA ALA A 116 -22.87 7.36 -29.29
C ALA A 116 -21.62 6.46 -29.36
N ARG A 117 -21.36 5.81 -30.48
CA ARG A 117 -20.17 4.98 -30.73
C ARG A 117 -18.90 5.83 -30.77
N LEU A 118 -18.93 6.97 -31.48
CA LEU A 118 -17.83 7.93 -31.54
C LEU A 118 -17.49 8.46 -30.16
N ASN A 119 -18.49 8.87 -29.37
CA ASN A 119 -18.32 9.37 -28.02
C ASN A 119 -17.65 8.33 -27.09
N ARG A 120 -18.00 7.06 -27.26
CA ARG A 120 -17.37 5.97 -26.48
C ARG A 120 -15.90 5.77 -26.87
N ILE A 121 -15.58 5.83 -28.18
CA ILE A 121 -14.18 5.74 -28.64
C ILE A 121 -13.35 6.90 -28.09
N GLY A 122 -13.86 8.13 -28.21
CA GLY A 122 -13.14 9.33 -27.75
C GLY A 122 -12.98 9.43 -26.24
N ASN A 123 -13.93 8.85 -25.46
CA ASN A 123 -13.84 8.80 -23.99
C ASN A 123 -12.97 7.66 -23.48
N SER A 124 -12.63 6.71 -24.31
CA SER A 124 -11.94 5.49 -23.90
C SER A 124 -10.43 5.70 -23.80
N VAL A 125 -9.82 5.02 -22.86
CA VAL A 125 -8.37 4.81 -22.87
C VAL A 125 -8.06 3.79 -23.98
N PRO A 126 -7.14 4.07 -24.93
CA PRO A 126 -6.80 3.13 -25.98
C PRO A 126 -6.36 1.77 -25.41
N PRO A 127 -6.93 0.63 -25.87
CA PRO A 127 -6.64 -0.69 -25.31
C PRO A 127 -5.15 -1.07 -25.28
N LEU A 128 -4.39 -0.75 -26.32
CA LEU A 128 -2.95 -1.04 -26.35
C LEU A 128 -2.16 -0.18 -25.35
N PHE A 129 -2.57 1.07 -25.15
CA PHE A 129 -1.98 1.93 -24.12
C PHE A 129 -2.26 1.38 -22.72
N MET A 130 -3.52 1.01 -22.44
CA MET A 130 -3.87 0.39 -21.16
C MET A 130 -3.18 -0.97 -20.98
N ARG A 131 -2.99 -1.75 -22.05
CA ARG A 131 -2.22 -3.01 -21.99
C ARG A 131 -0.77 -2.76 -21.54
N SER A 132 -0.11 -1.73 -22.06
CA SER A 132 1.26 -1.37 -21.64
C SER A 132 1.30 -0.96 -20.17
N ILE A 133 0.33 -0.15 -19.73
CA ILE A 133 0.20 0.22 -18.30
C ILE A 133 -0.05 -1.03 -17.45
N ALA A 134 -1.00 -1.88 -17.84
CA ALA A 134 -1.32 -3.10 -17.10
C ALA A 134 -0.14 -4.08 -17.07
N ARG A 135 0.62 -4.22 -18.16
CA ARG A 135 1.85 -5.01 -18.19
C ARG A 135 2.91 -4.44 -17.26
N GLN A 136 3.09 -3.12 -17.26
CA GLN A 136 4.04 -2.47 -16.35
C GLN A 136 3.60 -2.65 -14.89
N ILE A 137 2.33 -2.44 -14.58
CA ILE A 137 1.78 -2.72 -13.26
C ILE A 137 2.02 -4.18 -12.90
N ARG A 138 1.70 -5.11 -13.81
CA ARG A 138 1.93 -6.53 -13.63
C ARG A 138 3.41 -6.83 -13.39
N SER A 139 4.31 -6.35 -14.25
CA SER A 139 5.76 -6.57 -14.13
C SER A 139 6.37 -5.93 -12.88
N VAL A 140 5.84 -4.78 -12.44
CA VAL A 140 6.36 -4.05 -11.26
C VAL A 140 5.73 -4.55 -9.96
N MET A 141 4.45 -4.96 -9.98
CA MET A 141 3.70 -5.32 -8.78
C MET A 141 3.44 -6.83 -8.64
N PHE A 142 3.35 -7.56 -9.77
CA PHE A 142 2.96 -8.96 -9.78
C PHE A 142 4.00 -9.88 -10.46
N ASP A 143 4.60 -9.44 -11.58
CA ASP A 143 5.63 -10.19 -12.34
C ASP A 143 7.05 -9.62 -12.11
N ARG A 144 7.24 -8.52 -11.36
CA ARG A 144 8.52 -8.44 -10.69
C ARG A 144 8.63 -9.78 -10.08
N GLU A 145 9.53 -10.57 -10.67
CA GLU A 145 9.87 -11.86 -10.13
C GLU A 145 9.76 -11.64 -8.64
N GLN A 146 8.67 -12.14 -8.04
CA GLN A 146 8.78 -12.47 -6.64
C GLN A 146 10.11 -13.13 -6.65
N PRO A 147 11.16 -12.53 -6.04
CA PRO A 147 12.53 -12.88 -6.34
C PRO A 147 12.46 -14.36 -6.40
N LYS A 148 12.90 -15.00 -7.52
CA LYS A 148 12.86 -16.43 -7.62
C LYS A 148 13.54 -16.85 -6.34
N VAL A 149 12.74 -17.04 -5.32
CA VAL A 149 13.12 -17.81 -4.18
C VAL A 149 13.40 -19.11 -4.90
N ASN A 150 14.69 -19.41 -5.10
CA ASN A 150 15.13 -20.68 -5.60
C ASN A 150 14.68 -21.69 -4.55
N GLY A 151 13.38 -21.96 -4.50
CA GLY A 151 12.65 -22.73 -3.52
C GLY A 151 11.19 -22.26 -3.55
N LYS A 152 10.27 -23.18 -3.63
CA LYS A 152 8.84 -22.93 -3.42
C LYS A 152 8.70 -22.13 -2.13
N LEU A 153 7.99 -20.98 -2.13
CA LEU A 153 7.64 -20.27 -0.89
C LEU A 153 7.12 -21.32 0.09
N LYS A 154 7.76 -21.43 1.25
CA LYS A 154 7.43 -22.45 2.25
C LYS A 154 6.01 -22.20 2.73
N GLN A 155 5.24 -23.25 2.82
CA GLN A 155 4.02 -23.26 3.60
C GLN A 155 4.42 -23.36 5.08
N VAL A 156 3.72 -22.67 5.93
CA VAL A 156 3.87 -22.84 7.37
C VAL A 156 2.97 -24.03 7.75
N ASP A 157 3.57 -25.18 8.00
CA ASP A 157 2.81 -26.40 8.28
C ASP A 157 2.27 -26.44 9.71
N ASP A 158 2.94 -25.79 10.65
CA ASP A 158 2.53 -25.67 12.06
C ASP A 158 2.77 -24.24 12.54
N TYR A 159 1.73 -23.43 12.48
CA TYR A 159 1.81 -22.02 12.85
C TYR A 159 1.98 -21.80 14.36
N PRO A 160 1.29 -22.52 15.27
CA PRO A 160 1.57 -22.49 16.70
C PRO A 160 3.02 -22.80 17.04
N ALA A 161 3.60 -23.84 16.47
CA ALA A 161 5.00 -24.21 16.71
C ALA A 161 5.97 -23.12 16.21
N LEU A 162 5.67 -22.45 15.09
CA LEU A 162 6.43 -21.29 14.64
C LEU A 162 6.41 -20.15 15.66
N LEU A 163 5.24 -19.83 16.21
CA LEU A 163 5.12 -18.77 17.23
C LEU A 163 5.85 -19.13 18.53
N ASP A 164 5.80 -20.40 18.95
CA ASP A 164 6.56 -20.88 20.12
C ASP A 164 8.07 -20.79 19.89
N ALA A 165 8.55 -21.22 18.73
CA ALA A 165 9.96 -21.09 18.35
C ALA A 165 10.41 -19.62 18.35
N CYS A 166 9.61 -18.73 17.80
CA CYS A 166 9.86 -17.29 17.80
C CYS A 166 9.85 -16.70 19.22
N TRP A 167 9.01 -17.22 20.12
CA TRP A 167 9.04 -16.86 21.52
C TRP A 167 10.35 -17.29 22.20
N GLN A 168 10.88 -18.48 21.90
CA GLN A 168 12.19 -18.90 22.38
C GLN A 168 13.32 -18.03 21.81
N GLU A 169 13.24 -17.60 20.57
CA GLU A 169 14.17 -16.61 19.99
C GLU A 169 14.14 -15.30 20.79
N HIS A 170 12.94 -14.82 21.18
CA HIS A 170 12.80 -13.63 22.03
C HIS A 170 13.46 -13.79 23.38
N LEU A 171 13.34 -14.95 24.04
CA LEU A 171 13.90 -15.20 25.36
C LEU A 171 15.40 -15.53 25.33
N ALA A 172 15.97 -15.85 24.17
CA ALA A 172 17.36 -16.25 24.06
C ALA A 172 18.32 -15.11 24.47
N PRO A 173 19.43 -15.42 25.16
CA PRO A 173 20.44 -14.43 25.50
C PRO A 173 21.00 -13.74 24.26
N ARG A 174 21.30 -12.46 24.37
CA ARG A 174 21.89 -11.67 23.27
C ARG A 174 23.42 -11.72 23.36
N ALA A 175 24.07 -11.90 22.20
CA ALA A 175 25.51 -11.74 22.12
C ALA A 175 25.92 -10.30 22.45
N ALA A 176 27.11 -10.10 22.98
CA ALA A 176 27.59 -8.75 23.32
C ALA A 176 27.66 -7.82 22.10
N ASN A 177 27.92 -8.37 20.92
CA ASN A 177 27.97 -7.66 19.65
C ASN A 177 26.63 -7.73 18.86
N ALA A 178 25.53 -8.13 19.49
CA ALA A 178 24.21 -8.12 18.86
C ALA A 178 23.85 -6.70 18.40
N PRO A 179 23.20 -6.55 17.24
CA PRO A 179 22.76 -5.22 16.79
C PRO A 179 21.79 -4.60 17.80
N THR A 180 21.87 -3.28 17.93
CA THR A 180 21.10 -2.52 18.90
C THR A 180 19.91 -1.81 18.26
N VAL A 181 18.82 -1.62 19.01
CA VAL A 181 17.66 -0.87 18.56
C VAL A 181 17.11 0.02 19.68
N ILE A 182 16.61 1.20 19.30
CA ILE A 182 15.72 2.03 20.11
C ILE A 182 14.38 2.08 19.37
N SER A 183 13.29 1.77 20.05
CA SER A 183 11.94 1.80 19.49
C SER A 183 11.17 3.01 20.01
N THR A 184 10.83 3.94 19.09
CA THR A 184 9.95 5.07 19.39
C THR A 184 8.51 4.73 18.97
N PHE A 185 7.52 5.25 19.70
CA PHE A 185 6.11 4.88 19.55
C PHE A 185 5.94 3.35 19.71
N ALA A 186 6.60 2.79 20.72
CA ALA A 186 6.77 1.36 20.87
C ALA A 186 5.45 0.60 21.05
N GLY A 187 4.38 1.27 21.49
CA GLY A 187 3.10 0.65 21.76
C GLY A 187 3.24 -0.50 22.77
N ALA A 188 2.52 -1.57 22.55
CA ALA A 188 2.63 -2.79 23.35
C ALA A 188 3.87 -3.65 23.01
N GLY A 189 4.78 -3.18 22.17
CA GLY A 189 6.03 -3.88 21.86
C GLY A 189 5.96 -4.83 20.65
N GLY A 190 5.04 -4.64 19.71
CA GLY A 190 4.94 -5.52 18.52
C GLY A 190 6.18 -5.45 17.64
N SER A 191 6.69 -4.25 17.36
CA SER A 191 7.94 -4.01 16.64
C SER A 191 9.14 -4.54 17.44
N SER A 192 9.24 -4.15 18.70
CA SER A 192 10.30 -4.60 19.64
C SER A 192 10.37 -6.12 19.74
N LEU A 193 9.24 -6.82 19.79
CA LEU A 193 9.19 -8.27 19.75
C LEU A 193 9.80 -8.84 18.47
N GLY A 194 9.49 -8.23 17.33
CA GLY A 194 10.08 -8.60 16.03
C GLY A 194 11.61 -8.42 16.01
N TYR A 195 12.11 -7.29 16.50
CA TYR A 195 13.56 -7.06 16.66
C TYR A 195 14.19 -8.07 17.61
N SER A 196 13.57 -8.30 18.75
CA SER A 196 14.04 -9.27 19.72
C SER A 196 14.12 -10.68 19.12
N MET A 197 13.08 -11.16 18.42
CA MET A 197 13.09 -12.43 17.69
C MET A 197 14.18 -12.49 16.59
N ALA A 198 14.56 -11.35 16.04
CA ALA A 198 15.67 -11.25 15.07
C ALA A 198 17.06 -11.15 15.73
N GLY A 199 17.15 -11.23 17.05
CA GLY A 199 18.40 -11.24 17.79
C GLY A 199 18.95 -9.86 18.17
N TYR A 200 18.17 -8.79 18.04
CA TYR A 200 18.57 -7.45 18.46
C TYR A 200 18.52 -7.29 19.99
N ARG A 201 19.31 -6.38 20.48
CA ARG A 201 19.28 -5.87 21.86
C ARG A 201 18.52 -4.55 21.85
N GLU A 202 17.34 -4.53 22.47
CA GLU A 202 16.56 -3.30 22.70
C GLU A 202 17.25 -2.49 23.80
N LEU A 203 17.60 -1.23 23.51
CA LEU A 203 18.27 -0.35 24.48
C LEU A 203 17.29 0.56 25.20
N LEU A 204 16.23 0.99 24.52
CA LEU A 204 15.20 1.90 25.05
C LEU A 204 13.92 1.78 24.24
N ALA A 205 12.79 1.78 24.92
CA ALA A 205 11.48 2.00 24.32
C ALA A 205 10.92 3.36 24.74
N VAL A 206 10.25 4.06 23.82
CA VAL A 206 9.59 5.35 24.09
C VAL A 206 8.11 5.20 23.81
N GLU A 207 7.28 5.37 24.84
CA GLU A 207 5.83 5.24 24.76
C GLU A 207 5.15 6.14 25.81
N TRP A 208 3.97 6.65 25.49
CA TRP A 208 3.25 7.58 26.37
C TRP A 208 1.97 7.00 26.99
N ASP A 209 1.44 5.92 26.43
CA ASP A 209 0.19 5.29 26.87
C ASP A 209 0.44 4.29 28.01
N ASP A 210 -0.17 4.54 29.16
CA ASP A 210 0.02 3.77 30.40
C ASP A 210 -0.12 2.25 30.20
N ASN A 211 -1.23 1.82 29.61
CA ASN A 211 -1.48 0.38 29.37
C ASN A 211 -0.49 -0.24 28.37
N ALA A 212 0.00 0.55 27.40
CA ALA A 212 1.00 0.07 26.44
C ALA A 212 2.34 -0.12 27.16
N VAL A 213 2.74 0.84 27.99
CA VAL A 213 3.95 0.76 28.82
C VAL A 213 3.91 -0.44 29.76
N GLU A 214 2.80 -0.63 30.50
CA GLU A 214 2.66 -1.79 31.39
C GLU A 214 2.74 -3.12 30.62
N THR A 215 2.08 -3.20 29.44
CA THR A 215 2.17 -4.39 28.58
C THR A 215 3.60 -4.60 28.08
N PHE A 216 4.29 -3.53 27.70
CA PHE A 216 5.68 -3.59 27.24
C PHE A 216 6.59 -4.13 28.35
N GLN A 217 6.57 -3.52 29.53
CA GLN A 217 7.42 -3.88 30.66
C GLN A 217 7.22 -5.34 31.10
N LEU A 218 5.98 -5.84 31.02
CA LEU A 218 5.68 -7.24 31.36
C LEU A 218 6.37 -8.23 30.41
N ASN A 219 6.47 -7.90 29.13
CA ASN A 219 7.02 -8.80 28.11
C ASN A 219 8.52 -8.56 27.82
N PHE A 220 9.06 -7.40 28.23
CA PHE A 220 10.47 -7.03 28.01
C PHE A 220 11.13 -6.62 29.35
N PRO A 221 11.23 -7.56 30.31
CA PRO A 221 11.82 -7.23 31.60
C PRO A 221 13.28 -6.80 31.42
N GLY A 222 13.62 -5.66 32.03
CA GLY A 222 14.98 -5.11 31.94
C GLY A 222 15.27 -4.18 30.78
N VAL A 223 14.34 -3.96 29.87
CA VAL A 223 14.44 -2.91 28.85
C VAL A 223 13.95 -1.57 29.44
N PRO A 224 14.76 -0.51 29.46
CA PRO A 224 14.32 0.81 29.88
C PRO A 224 13.15 1.31 29.02
N VAL A 225 12.18 1.98 29.67
CA VAL A 225 11.06 2.62 28.98
C VAL A 225 11.00 4.08 29.40
N TYR A 226 11.13 4.98 28.43
CA TYR A 226 10.75 6.37 28.63
C TYR A 226 9.23 6.46 28.52
N HIS A 227 8.57 6.57 29.67
CA HIS A 227 7.12 6.72 29.77
C HIS A 227 6.74 8.19 29.70
N GLY A 228 6.48 8.71 28.51
CA GLY A 228 6.17 10.11 28.36
C GLY A 228 6.04 10.58 26.90
N ASP A 229 5.84 11.88 26.78
CA ASP A 229 5.75 12.53 25.47
C ASP A 229 7.14 12.64 24.84
N ILE A 230 7.32 12.05 23.67
CA ILE A 230 8.57 12.08 22.89
C ILE A 230 9.07 13.50 22.62
N ALA A 231 8.19 14.51 22.58
CA ALA A 231 8.58 15.91 22.40
C ALA A 231 9.38 16.47 23.58
N LYS A 232 9.23 15.86 24.76
CA LYS A 232 9.96 16.24 25.99
C LYS A 232 11.26 15.48 26.18
N LEU A 233 11.45 14.36 25.48
CA LEU A 233 12.67 13.56 25.54
C LEU A 233 13.79 14.25 24.74
N SER A 234 14.81 14.77 25.43
CA SER A 234 16.00 15.31 24.75
C SER A 234 16.85 14.21 24.13
N VAL A 235 17.72 14.57 23.17
CA VAL A 235 18.66 13.62 22.56
C VAL A 235 19.64 13.07 23.60
N ASP A 236 20.15 13.94 24.46
CA ASP A 236 21.11 13.56 25.50
C ASP A 236 20.47 12.61 26.52
N GLU A 237 19.27 12.90 27.01
CA GLU A 237 18.51 12.02 27.87
C GLU A 237 18.21 10.67 27.20
N CYS A 238 17.88 10.68 25.93
CA CYS A 238 17.66 9.44 25.17
C CYS A 238 18.94 8.60 25.10
N MET A 239 20.09 9.21 24.86
CA MET A 239 21.39 8.52 24.87
C MET A 239 21.73 7.99 26.26
N GLU A 240 21.53 8.78 27.30
CA GLU A 240 21.78 8.37 28.70
C GLU A 240 20.94 7.15 29.08
N LEU A 241 19.62 7.20 28.85
CA LEU A 241 18.70 6.09 29.12
C LEU A 241 19.03 4.83 28.31
N ALA A 242 19.51 4.98 27.11
CA ALA A 242 19.93 3.88 26.24
C ALA A 242 21.34 3.37 26.51
N GLY A 243 22.12 4.03 27.39
CA GLY A 243 23.51 3.71 27.67
C GLY A 243 24.45 3.92 26.50
N LEU A 244 24.16 4.91 25.62
CA LEU A 244 25.00 5.32 24.52
C LEU A 244 25.99 6.41 24.98
N THR A 245 27.21 6.37 24.46
CA THR A 245 28.25 7.35 24.80
C THR A 245 28.30 8.50 23.83
N GLY A 246 27.74 8.34 22.62
CA GLY A 246 27.64 9.38 21.62
C GLY A 246 26.85 9.04 20.39
N PRO A 247 26.62 10.03 19.51
CA PRO A 247 25.91 9.83 18.25
C PRO A 247 26.65 8.83 17.34
N GLY A 248 25.88 8.02 16.61
CA GLY A 248 26.41 7.06 15.63
C GLY A 248 26.65 5.65 16.16
N GLU A 249 26.57 5.43 17.47
CA GLU A 249 26.74 4.11 18.11
C GLU A 249 25.53 3.19 17.88
N LEU A 250 24.33 3.76 17.86
CA LEU A 250 23.09 3.01 17.68
C LEU A 250 23.03 2.36 16.28
N ASP A 251 22.69 1.06 16.22
CA ASP A 251 22.53 0.39 14.94
C ASP A 251 21.21 0.76 14.27
N VAL A 252 20.07 0.69 14.98
CA VAL A 252 18.75 0.96 14.41
C VAL A 252 17.92 1.89 15.29
N LEU A 253 17.32 2.91 14.67
CA LEU A 253 16.19 3.65 15.25
C LEU A 253 14.91 3.17 14.56
N ASP A 254 14.01 2.52 15.32
CA ASP A 254 12.68 2.13 14.87
C ASP A 254 11.64 3.16 15.26
N GLY A 255 10.57 3.31 14.47
CA GLY A 255 9.45 4.13 14.86
C GLY A 255 8.25 4.07 13.94
N SER A 256 7.07 4.28 14.52
CA SER A 256 5.80 4.33 13.81
C SER A 256 5.04 5.62 14.14
N PRO A 257 5.58 6.80 13.77
CA PRO A 257 4.95 8.08 14.09
C PRO A 257 3.56 8.17 13.45
N PRO A 258 2.50 8.52 14.21
CA PRO A 258 1.15 8.58 13.68
C PRO A 258 0.97 9.69 12.64
N CYS A 259 0.34 9.37 11.51
CA CYS A 259 0.04 10.29 10.41
C CYS A 259 -1.36 10.91 10.47
N GLN A 260 -1.96 11.04 11.64
CA GLN A 260 -3.36 11.52 11.77
C GLN A 260 -3.56 13.00 11.44
N GLY A 261 -2.51 13.79 11.35
CA GLY A 261 -2.54 15.21 11.01
C GLY A 261 -2.74 15.58 9.54
N PHE A 262 -2.62 14.61 8.68
CA PHE A 262 -2.68 14.82 7.24
C PHE A 262 -4.08 14.52 6.66
N SER A 263 -5.13 14.54 7.49
CA SER A 263 -6.48 14.23 7.03
C SER A 263 -7.13 15.39 6.25
N THR A 264 -8.02 15.01 5.36
CA THR A 264 -8.64 15.71 4.23
C THR A 264 -9.50 16.95 4.52
N ALA A 265 -9.53 17.50 5.73
CA ALA A 265 -10.47 18.56 6.13
C ALA A 265 -9.84 19.87 6.62
N GLY A 266 -8.54 20.09 6.54
CA GLY A 266 -7.87 21.29 7.03
C GLY A 266 -7.08 22.05 5.98
N LYS A 267 -7.00 23.39 6.13
CA LYS A 267 -6.09 24.26 5.39
C LYS A 267 -4.65 23.72 5.55
N ARG A 268 -3.89 23.71 4.44
CA ARG A 268 -2.47 23.34 4.39
C ARG A 268 -1.66 24.27 5.29
N ASP A 269 -1.54 23.91 6.55
CA ASP A 269 -0.67 24.61 7.46
C ASP A 269 0.44 23.65 7.89
N PHE A 270 1.66 23.89 7.45
CA PHE A 270 2.84 23.15 7.89
C PHE A 270 3.14 23.34 9.40
N GLY A 271 2.43 24.25 10.05
CA GLY A 271 2.41 24.50 11.49
C GLY A 271 1.41 23.66 12.27
N ASP A 272 0.66 22.75 11.65
CA ASP A 272 -0.32 21.91 12.35
C ASP A 272 0.38 20.97 13.34
N ASP A 273 -0.01 21.07 14.62
CA ASP A 273 0.53 20.29 15.76
C ASP A 273 0.54 18.77 15.51
N ARG A 274 -0.28 18.30 14.56
CA ARG A 274 -0.39 16.90 14.18
C ARG A 274 0.79 16.35 13.36
N ASN A 275 1.64 17.22 12.79
CA ASN A 275 2.90 16.85 12.13
C ASN A 275 4.08 16.82 13.12
N GLN A 276 3.84 17.24 14.36
CA GLN A 276 4.87 17.39 15.35
C GLN A 276 5.54 16.06 15.69
N LEU A 277 4.78 14.97 15.82
CA LEU A 277 5.33 13.66 16.19
C LEU A 277 6.31 13.08 15.15
N PHE A 278 6.07 13.29 13.86
CA PHE A 278 7.05 12.93 12.83
C PHE A 278 8.31 13.79 12.94
N ARG A 279 8.19 15.10 13.26
CA ARG A 279 9.34 15.98 13.47
C ARG A 279 10.16 15.57 14.67
N GLU A 280 9.51 15.12 15.75
CA GLU A 280 10.19 14.59 16.93
C GLU A 280 10.99 13.32 16.61
N TYR A 281 10.42 12.42 15.80
CA TYR A 281 11.16 11.28 15.28
C TYR A 281 12.40 11.72 14.48
N VAL A 282 12.26 12.70 13.57
CA VAL A 282 13.38 13.24 12.79
C VAL A 282 14.40 13.95 13.69
N ARG A 283 13.98 14.64 14.74
CA ARG A 283 14.87 15.26 15.72
C ARG A 283 15.76 14.23 16.40
N LEU A 284 15.17 13.14 16.89
CA LEU A 284 15.93 12.04 17.49
C LEU A 284 16.82 11.35 16.45
N LEU A 285 16.33 11.14 15.22
CA LEU A 285 17.12 10.57 14.13
C LEU A 285 18.39 11.37 13.84
N ARG A 286 18.27 12.70 13.76
CA ARG A 286 19.40 13.62 13.52
C ARG A 286 20.36 13.65 14.70
N GLY A 287 19.86 13.60 15.92
CA GLY A 287 20.67 13.66 17.14
C GLY A 287 21.41 12.35 17.43
N LEU A 288 20.71 11.23 17.35
CA LEU A 288 21.29 9.91 17.62
C LEU A 288 22.18 9.39 16.48
N ARG A 289 21.93 9.81 15.23
CA ARG A 289 22.65 9.39 14.02
C ARG A 289 22.81 7.86 13.91
N PRO A 290 21.74 7.05 14.07
CA PRO A 290 21.83 5.60 13.97
C PRO A 290 22.41 5.17 12.60
N LYS A 291 22.95 3.96 12.52
CA LYS A 291 23.44 3.42 11.22
C LYS A 291 22.30 3.23 10.24
N VAL A 292 21.15 2.77 10.74
CA VAL A 292 19.93 2.51 9.97
C VAL A 292 18.74 3.09 10.72
N PHE A 293 17.75 3.57 10.01
CA PHE A 293 16.42 3.75 10.59
C PHE A 293 15.39 2.90 9.85
N VAL A 294 14.40 2.44 10.59
CA VAL A 294 13.20 1.78 10.06
C VAL A 294 11.99 2.58 10.53
N MET A 295 11.17 3.05 9.59
CA MET A 295 9.94 3.77 9.93
C MET A 295 8.75 3.11 9.24
N GLU A 296 7.73 2.77 10.02
CA GLU A 296 6.48 2.20 9.53
C GLU A 296 5.40 3.26 9.41
N ASN A 297 4.54 3.12 8.39
CA ASN A 297 3.34 3.94 8.29
C ASN A 297 2.23 3.26 7.47
N VAL A 298 1.04 3.85 7.48
CA VAL A 298 -0.14 3.30 6.80
C VAL A 298 -0.03 3.36 5.27
N SER A 299 -0.63 2.38 4.57
CA SER A 299 -0.63 2.31 3.10
C SER A 299 -1.34 3.48 2.41
N GLY A 300 -2.19 4.21 3.13
CA GLY A 300 -2.89 5.39 2.60
C GLY A 300 -1.99 6.53 2.17
N MET A 301 -0.74 6.60 2.66
CA MET A 301 0.21 7.68 2.36
C MET A 301 0.51 7.86 0.87
N VAL A 302 0.37 6.83 0.06
CA VAL A 302 0.64 6.88 -1.40
C VAL A 302 -0.62 7.10 -2.23
N LYS A 303 -1.76 7.42 -1.59
CA LYS A 303 -3.05 7.63 -2.27
C LYS A 303 -3.51 9.09 -2.16
N GLY A 304 -4.09 9.62 -3.24
CA GLY A 304 -4.71 10.95 -3.25
C GLY A 304 -3.76 12.08 -2.81
N ILE A 305 -4.26 12.99 -2.00
CA ILE A 305 -3.53 14.17 -1.48
C ILE A 305 -2.37 13.76 -0.54
N MET A 306 -2.44 12.56 0.04
CA MET A 306 -1.39 12.02 0.92
C MET A 306 -0.04 11.82 0.21
N LYS A 307 -0.01 11.77 -1.13
CA LYS A 307 1.25 11.71 -1.90
C LYS A 307 2.15 12.90 -1.67
N LEU A 308 1.60 14.09 -1.42
CA LEU A 308 2.39 15.29 -1.12
C LEU A 308 3.11 15.15 0.22
N ILE A 309 2.42 14.59 1.19
CA ILE A 309 2.95 14.31 2.53
C ILE A 309 4.05 13.26 2.45
N PHE A 310 3.84 12.19 1.69
CA PHE A 310 4.88 11.20 1.42
C PHE A 310 6.14 11.86 0.82
N ALA A 311 5.98 12.79 -0.11
CA ALA A 311 7.09 13.51 -0.72
C ALA A 311 7.82 14.39 0.31
N ASP A 312 7.10 15.04 1.22
CA ASP A 312 7.68 15.87 2.28
C ASP A 312 8.42 15.01 3.31
N ILE A 313 7.84 13.90 3.76
CA ILE A 313 8.52 12.92 4.61
C ILE A 313 9.80 12.41 3.95
N MET A 314 9.77 12.02 2.70
CA MET A 314 10.95 11.56 1.96
C MET A 314 12.03 12.66 1.87
N ARG A 315 11.63 13.91 1.72
CA ARG A 315 12.57 15.05 1.69
C ARG A 315 13.25 15.25 3.03
N GLU A 316 12.48 15.27 4.12
CA GLU A 316 13.01 15.43 5.48
C GLU A 316 13.95 14.31 5.90
N LEU A 317 13.58 13.05 5.61
CA LEU A 317 14.41 11.90 5.92
C LEU A 317 15.73 11.91 5.12
N LYS A 318 15.70 12.30 3.83
CA LYS A 318 16.91 12.45 3.01
C LYS A 318 17.77 13.64 3.42
N ALA A 319 17.16 14.72 3.90
CA ALA A 319 17.86 15.90 4.44
C ALA A 319 18.49 15.64 5.82
N SER A 320 18.36 14.43 6.34
CA SER A 320 18.96 13.98 7.61
C SER A 320 20.20 13.12 7.41
N ASP A 321 20.86 13.20 6.25
CA ASP A 321 22.06 12.46 5.86
C ASP A 321 21.84 10.92 5.74
N TYR A 322 20.69 10.53 5.13
CA TYR A 322 20.36 9.14 4.87
C TYR A 322 20.01 8.89 3.41
N ILE A 323 20.49 7.77 2.87
CA ILE A 323 19.97 7.19 1.64
C ILE A 323 18.68 6.45 2.02
N VAL A 324 17.53 6.87 1.48
CA VAL A 324 16.21 6.38 1.91
C VAL A 324 15.50 5.63 0.80
N SER A 325 15.01 4.45 1.12
CA SER A 325 14.08 3.66 0.28
C SER A 325 12.77 3.47 1.02
N ALA A 326 11.65 3.56 0.30
CA ALA A 326 10.32 3.29 0.83
C ALA A 326 9.60 2.27 -0.03
N ARG A 327 8.97 1.28 0.60
CA ARG A 327 8.25 0.21 -0.10
C ARG A 327 6.94 -0.14 0.63
N LEU A 328 5.89 -0.33 -0.14
CA LEU A 328 4.65 -0.92 0.37
C LEU A 328 4.83 -2.44 0.46
N LEU A 329 4.75 -2.97 1.68
CA LEU A 329 4.83 -4.39 1.96
C LEU A 329 3.51 -4.88 2.56
N ASN A 330 3.14 -6.14 2.28
CA ASN A 330 1.98 -6.77 2.90
C ASN A 330 2.45 -7.87 3.85
N ALA A 331 2.08 -7.74 5.12
CA ALA A 331 2.49 -8.65 6.20
C ALA A 331 2.12 -10.13 5.94
N MET A 332 1.07 -10.40 5.15
CA MET A 332 0.65 -11.78 4.85
C MET A 332 1.73 -12.63 4.14
N TYR A 333 2.72 -11.99 3.53
CA TYR A 333 3.86 -12.68 2.89
C TYR A 333 5.05 -12.89 3.82
N PHE A 334 4.90 -12.54 5.10
CA PHE A 334 5.90 -12.61 6.16
C PHE A 334 5.38 -13.40 7.36
N ASN A 335 4.77 -14.54 7.10
CA ASN A 335 4.20 -15.47 8.09
C ASN A 335 3.12 -14.84 8.99
N VAL A 336 2.47 -13.76 8.59
CA VAL A 336 1.37 -13.14 9.34
C VAL A 336 0.03 -13.55 8.72
N PRO A 337 -0.89 -14.16 9.44
CA PRO A 337 -2.20 -14.57 8.93
C PRO A 337 -3.18 -13.38 8.79
N GLN A 338 -2.65 -12.25 8.29
CA GLN A 338 -3.41 -11.00 8.12
C GLN A 338 -2.95 -10.26 6.87
N SER A 339 -3.88 -9.90 6.01
CA SER A 339 -3.63 -8.98 4.89
C SER A 339 -3.53 -7.56 5.43
N ARG A 340 -2.29 -7.11 5.70
CA ARG A 340 -1.97 -5.81 6.29
C ARG A 340 -0.87 -5.12 5.49
N GLU A 341 -1.26 -4.18 4.66
CA GLU A 341 -0.30 -3.36 3.90
C GLU A 341 0.26 -2.23 4.76
N ARG A 342 1.59 -2.06 4.71
CA ARG A 342 2.30 -0.97 5.39
C ARG A 342 3.40 -0.40 4.51
N MET A 343 3.54 0.92 4.58
CA MET A 343 4.68 1.61 4.00
C MET A 343 5.86 1.47 4.96
N ILE A 344 6.93 0.84 4.50
CA ILE A 344 8.17 0.67 5.25
C ILE A 344 9.23 1.55 4.62
N PHE A 345 9.77 2.47 5.41
CA PHE A 345 10.93 3.28 5.05
C PHE A 345 12.16 2.67 5.70
N ILE A 346 13.19 2.45 4.92
CA ILE A 346 14.51 2.04 5.41
C ILE A 346 15.49 3.09 4.93
N GLY A 347 16.16 3.75 5.88
CA GLY A 347 17.23 4.67 5.60
C GLY A 347 18.55 4.13 6.12
N VAL A 348 19.59 4.22 5.32
CA VAL A 348 20.96 3.88 5.69
C VAL A 348 21.77 5.17 5.68
N ARG A 349 22.51 5.43 6.74
CA ARG A 349 23.35 6.64 6.85
C ARG A 349 24.32 6.70 5.68
N ASP A 350 24.40 7.85 5.05
CA ASP A 350 25.06 8.02 3.74
C ASP A 350 26.57 7.73 3.76
N ASP A 351 27.24 7.99 4.90
CA ASP A 351 28.67 7.69 5.11
C ASP A 351 29.01 6.18 5.07
N LEU A 352 28.01 5.31 5.24
CA LEU A 352 28.22 3.87 5.16
C LEU A 352 28.29 3.34 3.72
N GLY A 353 27.89 4.13 2.73
CA GLY A 353 27.97 3.76 1.32
C GLY A 353 27.09 2.56 0.88
N ILE A 354 26.16 2.12 1.73
CA ILE A 354 25.31 0.96 1.52
C ILE A 354 23.91 1.43 1.06
N ALA A 355 23.42 0.87 -0.03
CA ALA A 355 22.08 1.17 -0.51
C ALA A 355 21.01 0.45 0.34
N PRO A 356 19.94 1.16 0.80
CA PRO A 356 18.84 0.54 1.51
C PRO A 356 18.08 -0.43 0.62
N SER A 357 17.73 -1.59 1.17
CA SER A 357 16.93 -2.63 0.52
C SER A 357 15.83 -3.14 1.45
N HIS A 358 14.89 -3.91 0.92
CA HIS A 358 13.73 -4.42 1.67
C HIS A 358 13.66 -5.94 1.60
N PRO A 359 13.11 -6.60 2.63
CA PRO A 359 12.99 -8.05 2.66
C PRO A 359 12.11 -8.56 1.52
N LYS A 360 12.42 -9.76 1.09
CA LYS A 360 11.63 -10.52 0.13
C LYS A 360 10.56 -11.32 0.85
N ALA A 361 9.47 -11.66 0.14
CA ALA A 361 8.45 -12.55 0.69
C ALA A 361 9.06 -13.86 1.18
N GLU A 362 8.69 -14.32 2.38
CA GLU A 362 9.23 -15.50 3.03
C GLU A 362 8.34 -16.72 2.86
N SER A 363 7.01 -16.50 2.88
CA SER A 363 6.03 -17.58 2.87
C SER A 363 4.85 -17.31 1.95
N ARG A 364 4.08 -18.35 1.65
CA ARG A 364 2.71 -18.23 1.20
C ARG A 364 1.88 -17.60 2.34
N ALA A 365 0.74 -17.02 1.99
CA ALA A 365 -0.16 -16.47 3.00
C ALA A 365 -0.58 -17.57 3.99
N VAL A 366 -0.41 -17.30 5.27
CA VAL A 366 -0.92 -18.11 6.38
C VAL A 366 -2.40 -17.82 6.51
N THR A 367 -3.22 -18.87 6.65
CA THR A 367 -4.67 -18.74 6.71
C THR A 367 -5.19 -18.55 8.14
N VAL A 368 -6.45 -18.15 8.28
CA VAL A 368 -7.12 -18.13 9.58
C VAL A 368 -7.18 -19.51 10.20
N ARG A 369 -7.34 -20.57 9.39
CA ARG A 369 -7.33 -21.98 9.84
C ARG A 369 -6.00 -22.33 10.51
N ASP A 370 -4.89 -21.98 9.88
CA ASP A 370 -3.56 -22.21 10.45
C ASP A 370 -3.37 -21.44 11.75
N ALA A 371 -3.85 -20.19 11.81
CA ALA A 371 -3.75 -19.34 12.99
C ALA A 371 -4.59 -19.87 14.17
N PHE A 372 -5.76 -20.44 13.91
CA PHE A 372 -6.67 -20.93 14.94
C PHE A 372 -6.46 -22.40 15.29
N CYS A 373 -5.47 -23.05 14.68
CA CYS A 373 -5.11 -24.42 15.03
C CYS A 373 -4.64 -24.49 16.50
N ASN A 374 -5.12 -25.49 17.24
CA ASN A 374 -4.70 -25.75 18.63
C ASN A 374 -4.78 -24.53 19.58
N LEU A 375 -5.80 -23.67 19.41
CA LEU A 375 -6.06 -22.63 20.41
C LEU A 375 -6.43 -23.24 21.75
N ALA A 376 -5.87 -22.70 22.83
CA ALA A 376 -6.30 -23.06 24.19
C ALA A 376 -7.79 -22.70 24.37
N GLU A 377 -8.48 -23.49 25.19
CA GLU A 377 -9.86 -23.16 25.57
C GLU A 377 -9.95 -21.83 26.29
N PHE A 378 -10.96 -21.05 25.97
CA PHE A 378 -11.24 -19.74 26.57
C PHE A 378 -12.76 -19.54 26.74
N ASP A 379 -13.14 -18.67 27.67
CA ASP A 379 -14.53 -18.32 27.89
C ASP A 379 -15.08 -17.49 26.70
N LYS A 380 -16.11 -18.02 26.07
CA LYS A 380 -16.81 -17.41 24.91
C LYS A 380 -18.06 -16.62 25.30
N SER A 381 -18.49 -16.67 26.55
CA SER A 381 -19.81 -16.18 27.00
C SER A 381 -20.08 -14.70 26.64
N ASN A 382 -19.04 -13.88 26.72
CA ASN A 382 -19.12 -12.44 26.44
C ASN A 382 -18.76 -12.05 24.99
N LEU A 383 -18.52 -13.02 24.10
CA LEU A 383 -18.13 -12.77 22.71
C LEU A 383 -19.34 -12.78 21.74
N PHE A 384 -20.46 -13.38 22.16
CA PHE A 384 -21.66 -13.42 21.35
C PHE A 384 -22.34 -12.05 21.30
N TRP A 385 -22.90 -11.72 20.15
CA TRP A 385 -23.57 -10.45 19.95
C TRP A 385 -24.89 -10.38 20.74
N LYS A 386 -25.07 -9.32 21.52
CA LYS A 386 -26.23 -9.20 22.44
C LYS A 386 -27.44 -8.50 21.84
N GLY A 387 -27.32 -7.84 20.69
CA GLY A 387 -28.42 -7.10 20.05
C GLY A 387 -29.11 -7.90 18.95
N GLU A 388 -30.40 -8.13 19.03
CA GLU A 388 -31.16 -8.94 18.06
C GLU A 388 -30.97 -8.53 16.60
N LYS A 389 -31.11 -7.23 16.28
CA LYS A 389 -30.89 -6.72 14.91
C LYS A 389 -29.48 -6.93 14.39
N GLY A 390 -28.49 -6.77 15.25
CA GLY A 390 -27.10 -7.00 14.89
C GLY A 390 -26.81 -8.48 14.67
N LEU A 391 -27.38 -9.35 15.50
CA LEU A 391 -27.24 -10.80 15.39
C LEU A 391 -27.85 -11.33 14.09
N GLU A 392 -29.01 -10.82 13.69
CA GLU A 392 -29.63 -11.18 12.40
C GLU A 392 -28.75 -10.81 11.20
N ILE A 393 -28.10 -9.63 11.23
CA ILE A 393 -27.16 -9.24 10.19
C ILE A 393 -25.96 -10.19 10.20
N ILE A 394 -25.38 -10.49 11.38
CA ILE A 394 -24.23 -11.38 11.53
C ILE A 394 -24.53 -12.77 10.95
N LYS A 395 -25.69 -13.36 11.28
CA LYS A 395 -26.12 -14.66 10.73
C LYS A 395 -26.22 -14.68 9.20
N ASN A 396 -26.41 -13.52 8.58
CA ASN A 396 -26.51 -13.36 7.13
C ASN A 396 -25.16 -12.98 6.46
N ILE A 397 -24.05 -12.82 7.21
CA ILE A 397 -22.73 -12.61 6.66
C ILE A 397 -22.08 -13.99 6.42
N ARG A 398 -21.73 -14.31 5.18
CA ARG A 398 -21.00 -15.55 4.85
C ARG A 398 -19.51 -15.39 5.14
N PRO A 399 -18.75 -16.51 5.30
CA PRO A 399 -17.31 -16.45 5.37
C PRO A 399 -16.70 -15.61 4.22
N GLY A 400 -15.74 -14.73 4.53
CA GLY A 400 -15.11 -13.83 3.57
C GLY A 400 -15.93 -12.58 3.19
N GLU A 401 -17.12 -12.38 3.74
CA GLU A 401 -17.97 -11.21 3.45
C GLU A 401 -17.97 -10.17 4.59
N ASP A 402 -18.42 -8.96 4.26
CA ASP A 402 -18.66 -7.89 5.23
C ASP A 402 -20.16 -7.74 5.59
N GLY A 403 -20.42 -6.91 6.60
CA GLY A 403 -21.79 -6.66 7.08
C GLY A 403 -22.72 -6.00 6.06
N SER A 404 -22.17 -5.32 5.06
CA SER A 404 -22.99 -4.73 3.97
C SER A 404 -23.64 -5.82 3.13
N SER A 405 -22.90 -6.89 2.86
CA SER A 405 -23.40 -8.08 2.15
C SER A 405 -24.50 -8.78 2.95
N GLY A 406 -24.30 -8.97 4.28
CA GLY A 406 -25.29 -9.55 5.17
C GLY A 406 -26.57 -8.70 5.28
N PHE A 407 -26.41 -7.40 5.43
CA PHE A 407 -27.52 -6.46 5.49
C PHE A 407 -28.34 -6.46 4.19
N LYS A 408 -27.67 -6.43 3.04
CA LYS A 408 -28.33 -6.50 1.72
C LYS A 408 -29.11 -7.80 1.56
N ARG A 409 -28.55 -8.93 2.01
CA ARG A 409 -29.22 -10.25 1.95
C ARG A 409 -30.47 -10.29 2.84
N LEU A 410 -30.40 -9.67 4.02
CA LEU A 410 -31.50 -9.64 4.97
C LEU A 410 -32.63 -8.69 4.55
N THR A 411 -32.30 -7.50 4.02
CA THR A 411 -33.27 -6.40 3.84
C THR A 411 -33.56 -6.05 2.38
N GLY A 412 -32.78 -6.56 1.43
CA GLY A 412 -32.80 -6.15 0.03
C GLY A 412 -32.23 -4.74 -0.24
N LYS A 413 -31.82 -4.01 0.79
CA LYS A 413 -31.33 -2.62 0.70
C LYS A 413 -29.82 -2.55 0.84
N GLU A 414 -29.20 -1.55 0.21
CA GLU A 414 -27.78 -1.26 0.41
C GLU A 414 -27.55 -0.42 1.66
N ASN A 415 -26.58 -0.79 2.46
CA ASN A 415 -26.12 -0.01 3.61
C ASN A 415 -24.61 -0.24 3.80
N ARG A 416 -23.93 0.71 4.51
CA ARG A 416 -22.47 0.71 4.69
C ARG A 416 -22.07 0.09 6.04
N TRP A 417 -22.28 -1.20 6.20
CA TRP A 417 -21.85 -1.96 7.39
C TRP A 417 -20.46 -2.59 7.20
N PHE A 418 -19.50 -1.85 6.64
CA PHE A 418 -18.15 -2.33 6.30
C PHE A 418 -17.33 -2.78 7.50
N ASN A 419 -17.71 -2.40 8.71
CA ASN A 419 -16.92 -2.63 9.91
C ASN A 419 -17.10 -4.02 10.52
N LEU A 420 -18.16 -4.75 10.17
CA LEU A 420 -18.35 -6.15 10.53
C LEU A 420 -17.83 -7.02 9.39
N ARG A 421 -16.95 -7.98 9.69
CA ARG A 421 -16.37 -8.86 8.66
C ARG A 421 -16.25 -10.26 9.20
N ARG A 422 -16.93 -11.22 8.59
CA ARG A 422 -16.78 -12.63 8.92
C ARG A 422 -15.54 -13.17 8.25
N LEU A 423 -14.64 -13.73 9.05
CA LEU A 423 -13.43 -14.37 8.53
C LEU A 423 -13.77 -15.60 7.69
N ASP A 424 -12.82 -16.00 6.86
CA ASP A 424 -12.84 -17.27 6.14
C ASP A 424 -11.63 -18.08 6.60
N TYR A 425 -11.82 -19.35 6.92
CA TYR A 425 -10.74 -20.23 7.37
C TYR A 425 -9.64 -20.41 6.32
N ASP A 426 -9.97 -20.37 5.06
CA ASP A 426 -9.04 -20.68 3.97
C ASP A 426 -8.33 -19.43 3.41
N LEU A 427 -8.60 -18.26 4.02
CA LEU A 427 -8.00 -17.00 3.66
C LEU A 427 -7.21 -16.39 4.84
N PRO A 428 -6.21 -15.50 4.60
CA PRO A 428 -5.69 -14.65 5.64
C PRO A 428 -6.77 -13.68 6.13
N SER A 429 -6.70 -13.32 7.40
CA SER A 429 -7.62 -12.35 8.00
C SER A 429 -7.55 -10.98 7.31
N TRP A 430 -8.64 -10.26 7.39
CA TRP A 430 -8.67 -8.83 7.14
C TRP A 430 -7.78 -8.08 8.13
N ILE A 431 -7.40 -6.85 7.74
CA ILE A 431 -6.65 -5.97 8.63
C ILE A 431 -7.39 -5.73 9.95
N ILE A 432 -6.69 -5.92 11.06
CA ILE A 432 -7.14 -5.51 12.39
C ILE A 432 -6.94 -3.99 12.49
N ILE A 433 -8.01 -3.27 12.78
CA ILE A 433 -7.98 -1.82 12.98
C ILE A 433 -8.19 -1.50 14.48
N LYS A 434 -7.74 -0.32 14.90
CA LYS A 434 -8.08 0.23 16.22
C LYS A 434 -9.59 0.48 16.24
N GLY A 435 -10.37 -0.52 16.63
CA GLY A 435 -11.83 -0.45 16.62
C GLY A 435 -12.39 0.02 17.95
N SER A 436 -13.18 1.07 17.94
CA SER A 436 -14.24 1.26 18.94
C SER A 436 -15.40 0.34 18.59
N GLY A 437 -15.83 -0.50 19.49
CA GLY A 437 -17.05 -1.31 19.56
C GLY A 437 -17.85 -1.78 18.32
N ALA A 438 -17.83 -1.01 17.23
CA ALA A 438 -18.58 -1.29 16.00
C ALA A 438 -17.76 -1.96 14.89
N SER A 439 -16.43 -2.06 15.03
CA SER A 439 -15.53 -2.68 14.04
C SER A 439 -15.04 -4.01 14.58
N SER A 440 -15.69 -5.11 14.22
CA SER A 440 -15.38 -6.42 14.77
C SER A 440 -15.16 -7.45 13.67
N LEU A 441 -14.10 -8.23 13.83
CA LEU A 441 -13.94 -9.47 13.10
C LEU A 441 -14.84 -10.52 13.74
N ILE A 442 -15.59 -11.23 12.89
CA ILE A 442 -16.53 -12.28 13.29
C ILE A 442 -15.86 -13.62 13.00
N HIS A 443 -16.03 -14.56 13.91
CA HIS A 443 -15.53 -15.92 13.75
C HIS A 443 -16.07 -16.57 12.46
N PRO A 444 -15.30 -17.40 11.75
CA PRO A 444 -15.74 -18.01 10.50
C PRO A 444 -17.06 -18.78 10.59
N GLU A 445 -17.26 -19.53 11.65
CA GLU A 445 -18.42 -20.43 11.84
C GLU A 445 -19.38 -20.00 12.98
N GLU A 446 -18.87 -19.34 14.02
CA GLU A 446 -19.66 -18.93 15.17
C GLU A 446 -20.17 -17.48 15.02
N ASP A 447 -21.39 -17.19 15.47
CA ASP A 447 -22.00 -15.86 15.41
C ASP A 447 -21.49 -14.95 16.57
N ARG A 448 -20.18 -14.85 16.71
CA ARG A 448 -19.48 -14.09 17.74
C ARG A 448 -18.31 -13.30 17.18
N ILE A 449 -17.91 -12.29 17.93
CA ILE A 449 -16.65 -11.59 17.69
C ILE A 449 -15.47 -12.45 18.13
N LEU A 450 -14.30 -12.15 17.60
CA LEU A 450 -13.07 -12.84 17.99
C LEU A 450 -12.66 -12.51 19.43
N SER A 451 -12.05 -13.48 20.11
CA SER A 451 -11.39 -13.32 21.40
C SER A 451 -10.05 -12.60 21.26
N VAL A 452 -9.46 -12.17 22.39
CA VAL A 452 -8.11 -11.60 22.42
C VAL A 452 -7.07 -12.62 21.95
N VAL A 453 -7.24 -13.91 22.28
CA VAL A 453 -6.31 -14.98 21.87
C VAL A 453 -6.31 -15.14 20.35
N GLU A 454 -7.49 -15.13 19.72
CA GLU A 454 -7.61 -15.18 18.26
C GLU A 454 -7.01 -13.94 17.58
N TYR A 455 -7.23 -12.73 18.16
CA TYR A 455 -6.57 -11.50 17.68
C TYR A 455 -5.05 -11.58 17.76
N LYS A 456 -4.50 -12.12 18.86
CA LYS A 456 -3.05 -12.33 19.02
C LYS A 456 -2.49 -13.19 17.90
N ARG A 457 -3.10 -14.35 17.67
CA ARG A 457 -2.67 -15.30 16.63
C ARG A 457 -2.70 -14.67 15.23
N ILE A 458 -3.78 -13.96 14.88
CA ILE A 458 -3.91 -13.25 13.59
C ILE A 458 -2.85 -12.16 13.44
N ALA A 459 -2.48 -11.48 14.52
CA ALA A 459 -1.44 -10.46 14.52
C ALA A 459 -0.02 -11.01 14.74
N SER A 460 0.15 -12.32 14.72
CA SER A 460 1.42 -13.03 14.93
C SER A 460 2.10 -12.81 16.30
N PHE A 461 1.32 -12.50 17.32
CA PHE A 461 1.84 -12.56 18.70
C PHE A 461 1.84 -13.99 19.22
N PRO A 462 2.92 -14.45 19.86
CA PRO A 462 2.94 -15.74 20.57
C PRO A 462 1.90 -15.80 21.67
N ASP A 463 1.40 -16.99 21.98
CA ASP A 463 0.39 -17.17 23.03
C ASP A 463 0.88 -16.75 24.42
N LYS A 464 2.18 -16.84 24.65
CA LYS A 464 2.84 -16.44 25.90
C LYS A 464 2.98 -14.93 26.07
N PHE A 465 2.83 -14.16 24.99
CA PHE A 465 2.86 -12.70 25.07
C PHE A 465 1.60 -12.20 25.79
N SER A 466 1.77 -11.42 26.84
CA SER A 466 0.67 -10.96 27.68
C SER A 466 0.28 -9.52 27.37
N PHE A 467 -1.01 -9.26 27.30
CA PHE A 467 -1.58 -7.91 27.18
C PHE A 467 -2.31 -7.56 28.47
N ILE A 468 -2.17 -6.32 28.93
CA ILE A 468 -2.83 -5.78 30.12
C ILE A 468 -4.02 -4.92 29.71
N GLY A 469 -5.05 -4.84 30.56
CA GLY A 469 -6.24 -4.05 30.36
C GLY A 469 -7.47 -4.86 29.98
N SER A 470 -8.55 -4.17 29.63
CA SER A 470 -9.79 -4.80 29.17
C SER A 470 -9.58 -5.52 27.83
N GLY A 471 -10.46 -6.47 27.51
CA GLY A 471 -10.43 -7.13 26.19
C GLY A 471 -10.52 -6.14 25.02
N GLN A 472 -11.15 -4.99 25.19
CA GLN A 472 -11.20 -3.93 24.19
C GLN A 472 -9.85 -3.22 24.06
N ASP A 473 -9.18 -2.93 25.18
CA ASP A 473 -7.84 -2.33 25.20
C ASP A 473 -6.82 -3.26 24.55
N CYS A 474 -6.85 -4.55 24.91
CA CYS A 474 -5.98 -5.56 24.30
C CYS A 474 -6.15 -5.60 22.76
N LYS A 475 -7.39 -5.65 22.27
CA LYS A 475 -7.69 -5.66 20.82
C LYS A 475 -7.22 -4.37 20.13
N ALA A 476 -7.40 -3.22 20.78
CA ALA A 476 -6.95 -1.93 20.24
C ALA A 476 -5.41 -1.88 20.11
N ARG A 477 -4.69 -2.38 21.11
CA ARG A 477 -3.22 -2.45 21.08
C ARG A 477 -2.69 -3.43 20.06
N ILE A 478 -3.32 -4.60 19.93
CA ILE A 478 -2.98 -5.56 18.88
C ILE A 478 -3.19 -4.91 17.49
N GLY A 479 -4.31 -4.20 17.31
CA GLY A 479 -4.62 -3.53 16.03
C GLY A 479 -3.66 -2.39 15.68
N ASN A 480 -3.14 -1.67 16.68
CA ASN A 480 -2.15 -0.62 16.47
C ASN A 480 -0.74 -1.16 16.24
N SER A 481 -0.45 -2.37 16.70
CA SER A 481 0.90 -2.93 16.64
C SER A 481 1.33 -3.27 15.20
N VAL A 482 2.62 -3.16 14.95
CA VAL A 482 3.26 -3.84 13.84
C VAL A 482 3.30 -5.33 14.19
N PRO A 483 2.82 -6.24 13.33
CA PRO A 483 2.88 -7.67 13.59
C PRO A 483 4.32 -8.15 13.83
N PRO A 484 4.61 -8.87 14.93
CA PRO A 484 5.98 -9.26 15.30
C PRO A 484 6.73 -10.03 14.20
N LEU A 485 6.10 -11.00 13.55
CA LEU A 485 6.77 -11.75 12.47
C LEU A 485 7.06 -10.89 11.23
N PHE A 486 6.24 -9.88 10.95
CA PHE A 486 6.53 -8.92 9.89
C PHE A 486 7.76 -8.09 10.22
N MET A 487 7.86 -7.54 11.44
CA MET A 487 9.03 -6.78 11.87
C MET A 487 10.27 -7.69 12.01
N ARG A 488 10.12 -8.94 12.47
CA ARG A 488 11.21 -9.93 12.51
C ARG A 488 11.88 -10.10 11.13
N SER A 489 11.08 -10.20 10.08
CA SER A 489 11.59 -10.32 8.71
C SER A 489 12.32 -9.06 8.25
N ILE A 490 11.80 -7.88 8.59
CA ILE A 490 12.45 -6.60 8.29
C ILE A 490 13.78 -6.49 9.07
N ALA A 491 13.76 -6.77 10.37
CA ALA A 491 14.93 -6.69 11.25
C ALA A 491 16.04 -7.67 10.82
N ARG A 492 15.68 -8.92 10.48
CA ARG A 492 16.63 -9.89 9.93
C ARG A 492 17.26 -9.40 8.63
N HIS A 493 16.45 -8.86 7.72
CA HIS A 493 16.97 -8.29 6.48
C HIS A 493 17.96 -7.14 6.74
N VAL A 494 17.62 -6.21 7.65
CA VAL A 494 18.53 -5.12 8.04
C VAL A 494 19.83 -5.66 8.64
N SER A 495 19.73 -6.66 9.53
CA SER A 495 20.92 -7.26 10.15
C SER A 495 21.83 -7.93 9.13
N THR A 496 21.27 -8.73 8.20
CA THR A 496 22.08 -9.55 7.26
C THR A 496 22.55 -8.78 6.04
N GLU A 497 21.67 -7.99 5.41
CA GLU A 497 21.94 -7.37 4.11
C GLU A 497 22.52 -5.95 4.23
N ILE A 498 22.30 -5.28 5.37
CA ILE A 498 22.75 -3.90 5.56
C ILE A 498 23.87 -3.84 6.60
N LEU A 499 23.62 -4.24 7.85
CA LEU A 499 24.60 -4.16 8.93
C LEU A 499 25.71 -5.21 8.78
N GLY A 500 25.39 -6.42 8.23
CA GLY A 500 26.37 -7.47 7.99
C GLY A 500 27.41 -7.09 6.94
N ASN A 501 27.01 -6.42 5.89
CA ASN A 501 27.90 -5.94 4.83
C ASN A 501 28.86 -4.82 5.31
N GLY A 502 28.51 -4.08 6.36
CA GLY A 502 29.35 -3.06 6.98
C GLY A 502 30.39 -3.58 7.99
N ARG A 503 30.32 -4.87 8.39
CA ARG A 503 31.28 -5.49 9.32
C ARG A 503 32.48 -6.17 8.62
N SER A 504 32.44 -6.24 7.28
CA SER A 504 33.48 -6.87 6.44
C SER A 504 34.45 -5.86 5.83
N GLN A 505 34.34 -4.59 6.18
CA GLN A 505 35.29 -3.52 5.86
C GLN A 505 35.90 -2.97 7.15
#